data_3be91e1eae559b5a7c014061c784d867
#
_entry.id   3be91e1eae559b5a7c014061c784d867
#
_cell.length_a   1.000
_cell.length_b   1.000
_cell.length_c   1.000
_cell.angle_alpha   90.00
_cell.angle_beta   90.00
_cell.angle_gamma   90.00
#
_symmetry.space_group_name_H-M   'P 1'
#
loop_
_entity.id
_entity.type
_entity.pdbx_description
1 polymer ?
#
loop_
_entity_poly.entity_id
_entity_poly.type
_entity_poly.pdbx_seq_one_letter_code
_entity_poly.pdbx_strand_id
1 'polypeptide(L)'
;MSGYIEKYIYGKFALDYWDVPAIRGKIEPPDAIFPEEYVIFTDKPLYRPDRAIIHTCSIRGAEKYVEGPACTLPLVFLQVALDYTIHELIYLGLQICSYREGDRPRCTVEELRICAEELRGHRGRRKALRAIRYLCDNSRSPMESILYMFLRLPNALGGCGFKEIVLNEKIVLEDGGKTYFADLYVPSCKLDIEYDSEEFHSFASALSRDRERAAHLEAEGFRVVSVGYSQLTDLKAFRNLVRQLSRLIGKRVFIRARKFFENFVALRDLLLRKGYSLRSRFRKVHRHEFPWYSGVRAAYKIYLAAWNRLVRHPNLPLVLTRAP
;
A
#
# COMPACT_ATOMS: atom_id res chain seq x y z
N MET A 1 47.11 -4.57 14.26
CA MET A 1 45.80 -5.03 14.73
C MET A 1 44.79 -4.79 13.60
N SER A 2 44.40 -5.85 12.92
CA SER A 2 43.32 -5.76 11.91
C SER A 2 42.00 -5.61 12.67
N GLY A 3 41.51 -4.37 12.81
CA GLY A 3 40.21 -4.11 13.39
C GLY A 3 39.14 -4.80 12.53
N TYR A 4 38.39 -5.68 13.15
CA TYR A 4 37.22 -6.30 12.51
C TYR A 4 36.25 -5.20 12.22
N ILE A 5 36.00 -4.91 10.92
CA ILE A 5 35.02 -3.91 10.52
C ILE A 5 33.68 -4.63 10.46
N GLU A 6 32.76 -4.25 11.36
CA GLU A 6 31.42 -4.81 11.41
C GLU A 6 30.65 -4.38 10.17
N LYS A 7 30.03 -5.37 9.50
CA LYS A 7 29.16 -5.17 8.35
C LYS A 7 27.76 -5.68 8.68
N TYR A 8 26.74 -4.98 8.20
CA TYR A 8 25.34 -5.30 8.48
C TYR A 8 24.57 -5.52 7.19
N ILE A 9 23.67 -6.49 7.18
CA ILE A 9 22.80 -6.80 6.06
C ILE A 9 21.99 -5.56 5.68
N TYR A 10 21.95 -5.24 4.37
CA TYR A 10 21.47 -3.98 3.84
C TYR A 10 20.26 -4.16 2.93
N GLY A 11 19.40 -3.16 2.83
CA GLY A 11 18.42 -2.99 1.78
C GLY A 11 17.46 -4.17 1.65
N LYS A 12 17.37 -4.76 0.46
CA LYS A 12 16.45 -5.86 0.16
C LYS A 12 16.77 -7.13 0.94
N PHE A 13 18.04 -7.41 1.17
CA PHE A 13 18.46 -8.56 1.97
C PHE A 13 18.05 -8.43 3.43
N ALA A 14 18.04 -7.20 3.98
CA ALA A 14 17.53 -6.97 5.30
C ALA A 14 15.98 -7.09 5.37
N LEU A 15 15.25 -6.76 4.31
CA LEU A 15 13.81 -7.04 4.24
C LEU A 15 13.53 -8.54 4.29
N ASP A 16 14.32 -9.34 3.58
CA ASP A 16 14.22 -10.81 3.60
C ASP A 16 14.58 -11.36 5.00
N TYR A 17 15.67 -10.89 5.58
CA TYR A 17 16.08 -11.26 6.94
C TYR A 17 14.95 -11.00 7.97
N TRP A 18 14.23 -9.89 7.85
CA TRP A 18 13.12 -9.53 8.72
C TRP A 18 11.79 -10.16 8.30
N ASP A 19 11.77 -11.03 7.31
CA ASP A 19 10.58 -11.69 6.79
C ASP A 19 9.44 -10.70 6.46
N VAL A 20 9.81 -9.61 5.79
CA VAL A 20 8.83 -8.64 5.29
C VAL A 20 8.22 -9.15 4.00
N PRO A 21 6.87 -9.29 3.92
CA PRO A 21 6.23 -9.81 2.71
C PRO A 21 6.58 -9.00 1.48
N ALA A 22 7.14 -9.68 0.48
CA ALA A 22 7.52 -9.06 -0.77
C ALA A 22 6.32 -8.52 -1.56
N ILE A 23 6.53 -7.47 -2.32
CA ILE A 23 5.63 -7.12 -3.42
C ILE A 23 5.80 -8.19 -4.49
N ARG A 24 4.77 -9.03 -4.70
CA ARG A 24 4.82 -10.13 -5.67
C ARG A 24 5.47 -9.68 -6.99
N GLY A 25 6.60 -10.31 -7.35
CA GLY A 25 7.34 -10.09 -8.59
C GLY A 25 8.38 -8.96 -8.58
N LYS A 26 8.77 -8.41 -7.41
CA LYS A 26 9.87 -7.43 -7.31
C LYS A 26 10.79 -7.60 -6.11
N ILE A 27 10.38 -8.35 -5.11
CA ILE A 27 11.26 -8.85 -4.07
C ILE A 27 11.19 -10.37 -4.24
N GLU A 28 11.79 -10.90 -5.27
CA GLU A 28 12.23 -12.29 -5.25
C GLU A 28 13.35 -12.35 -4.23
N PRO A 29 13.38 -13.38 -3.36
CA PRO A 29 14.58 -13.61 -2.57
C PRO A 29 15.73 -13.56 -3.56
N PRO A 30 16.84 -12.91 -3.23
CA PRO A 30 17.93 -12.79 -4.16
C PRO A 30 18.30 -14.22 -4.55
N ASP A 31 17.99 -14.58 -5.81
CA ASP A 31 18.52 -15.82 -6.36
C ASP A 31 20.00 -15.84 -6.01
N ALA A 32 20.54 -17.04 -5.74
CA ALA A 32 21.95 -17.24 -5.35
C ALA A 32 22.98 -16.60 -6.31
N ILE A 33 22.53 -15.94 -7.35
CA ILE A 33 23.28 -15.25 -8.39
C ILE A 33 23.57 -13.77 -8.03
N PHE A 34 22.77 -13.13 -7.12
CA PHE A 34 23.01 -11.74 -6.74
C PHE A 34 23.99 -11.67 -5.56
N PRO A 35 25.02 -10.79 -5.65
CA PRO A 35 25.92 -10.58 -4.53
C PRO A 35 25.15 -10.00 -3.33
N GLU A 36 25.40 -10.53 -2.14
CA GLU A 36 24.84 -10.02 -0.91
C GLU A 36 25.22 -8.54 -0.70
N GLU A 37 24.31 -7.76 -0.17
CA GLU A 37 24.51 -6.35 0.11
C GLU A 37 24.67 -6.09 1.60
N TYR A 38 25.74 -5.38 1.96
CA TYR A 38 26.02 -5.00 3.34
C TYR A 38 26.28 -3.50 3.44
N VAL A 39 26.11 -2.95 4.64
CA VAL A 39 26.54 -1.59 4.97
C VAL A 39 27.61 -1.63 6.07
N ILE A 40 28.54 -0.71 5.95
CA ILE A 40 29.54 -0.40 6.98
C ILE A 40 29.40 1.08 7.33
N PHE A 41 29.33 1.38 8.62
CA PHE A 41 29.24 2.75 9.11
C PHE A 41 30.65 3.34 9.23
N THR A 42 31.07 4.11 8.24
CA THR A 42 32.38 4.73 8.17
C THR A 42 32.40 5.90 7.20
N ASP A 43 33.30 6.83 7.43
CA ASP A 43 33.65 7.94 6.55
C ASP A 43 34.84 7.63 5.62
N LYS A 44 35.51 6.48 5.84
CA LYS A 44 36.70 6.08 5.10
C LYS A 44 36.35 5.28 3.85
N PRO A 45 37.08 5.48 2.74
CA PRO A 45 36.93 4.62 1.57
C PRO A 45 37.37 3.20 1.90
N LEU A 46 36.60 2.21 1.48
CA LEU A 46 36.86 0.80 1.74
C LEU A 46 37.19 0.07 0.44
N TYR A 47 38.12 -0.88 0.55
CA TYR A 47 38.34 -1.87 -0.49
C TYR A 47 37.10 -2.77 -0.62
N ARG A 48 36.59 -2.94 -1.85
CA ARG A 48 35.40 -3.75 -2.12
C ARG A 48 35.80 -5.18 -2.46
N PRO A 49 35.31 -6.18 -1.70
CA PRO A 49 35.54 -7.58 -2.07
C PRO A 49 34.70 -7.97 -3.31
N ASP A 50 35.22 -8.84 -4.14
CA ASP A 50 34.59 -9.26 -5.41
C ASP A 50 33.26 -10.03 -5.26
N ARG A 51 32.90 -10.45 -4.04
CA ARG A 51 31.76 -11.35 -3.77
C ARG A 51 30.59 -10.69 -3.05
N ALA A 52 30.69 -9.43 -2.65
CA ALA A 52 29.62 -8.72 -1.96
C ALA A 52 29.61 -7.24 -2.34
N ILE A 53 28.44 -6.63 -2.32
CA ILE A 53 28.31 -5.19 -2.47
C ILE A 53 28.40 -4.55 -1.08
N ILE A 54 29.38 -3.69 -0.89
CA ILE A 54 29.56 -2.96 0.37
C ILE A 54 29.14 -1.50 0.18
N HIS A 55 28.11 -1.09 0.86
CA HIS A 55 27.72 0.30 1.01
C HIS A 55 28.45 0.93 2.19
N THR A 56 28.75 2.21 2.08
CA THR A 56 29.31 2.98 3.21
C THR A 56 28.30 4.03 3.66
N CYS A 57 28.14 4.21 4.95
CA CYS A 57 27.28 5.21 5.55
C CYS A 57 28.09 6.02 6.58
N SER A 58 28.26 7.32 6.30
CA SER A 58 28.95 8.28 7.17
C SER A 58 27.96 9.15 7.96
N ILE A 59 26.68 8.84 7.93
CA ILE A 59 25.65 9.63 8.61
C ILE A 59 25.71 9.30 10.09
N ARG A 60 26.09 10.28 10.91
CA ARG A 60 26.17 10.13 12.37
C ARG A 60 24.81 9.73 12.95
N GLY A 61 24.82 8.69 13.79
CA GLY A 61 23.63 8.14 14.42
C GLY A 61 22.94 7.04 13.60
N ALA A 62 23.38 6.78 12.35
CA ALA A 62 22.84 5.68 11.57
C ALA A 62 23.23 4.30 12.13
N GLU A 63 24.40 4.22 12.79
CA GLU A 63 24.92 3.02 13.42
C GLU A 63 24.06 2.47 14.56
N LYS A 64 23.17 3.28 15.13
CA LYS A 64 22.21 2.81 16.16
C LYS A 64 21.03 2.03 15.59
N TYR A 65 20.83 2.09 14.26
CA TYR A 65 19.72 1.42 13.57
C TYR A 65 20.16 0.05 13.03
N VAL A 66 20.77 -0.75 13.90
CA VAL A 66 21.16 -2.14 13.64
C VAL A 66 20.66 -3.04 14.76
N GLU A 67 20.33 -4.28 14.41
CA GLU A 67 19.93 -5.31 15.36
C GLU A 67 20.45 -6.66 14.86
N GLY A 68 21.26 -7.33 15.70
CA GLY A 68 21.97 -8.52 15.28
C GLY A 68 22.84 -8.25 14.04
N PRO A 69 22.75 -9.07 12.98
CA PRO A 69 23.56 -8.91 11.77
C PRO A 69 22.98 -7.94 10.74
N ALA A 70 21.83 -7.30 10.99
CA ALA A 70 21.07 -6.57 9.99
C ALA A 70 20.75 -5.13 10.40
N CYS A 71 20.53 -4.26 9.40
CA CYS A 71 19.90 -2.97 9.62
C CYS A 71 18.44 -3.16 10.09
N THR A 72 17.98 -2.31 11.02
CA THR A 72 16.58 -2.32 11.47
C THR A 72 15.64 -1.83 10.37
N LEU A 73 14.38 -2.23 10.42
CA LEU A 73 13.37 -1.87 9.41
C LEU A 73 13.24 -0.36 9.17
N PRO A 74 13.32 0.54 10.17
CA PRO A 74 13.34 1.97 9.93
C PRO A 74 14.48 2.43 9.01
N LEU A 75 15.70 1.94 9.21
CA LEU A 75 16.82 2.28 8.34
C LEU A 75 16.68 1.63 6.96
N VAL A 76 16.26 0.37 6.91
CA VAL A 76 16.02 -0.35 5.64
C VAL A 76 15.00 0.39 4.77
N PHE A 77 13.94 0.93 5.37
CA PHE A 77 12.94 1.72 4.63
C PHE A 77 13.54 2.96 3.96
N LEU A 78 14.49 3.62 4.60
CA LEU A 78 15.27 4.72 3.99
C LEU A 78 16.20 4.22 2.89
N GLN A 79 16.89 3.10 3.11
CA GLN A 79 17.86 2.53 2.18
C GLN A 79 17.20 2.19 0.84
N VAL A 80 16.05 1.52 0.87
CA VAL A 80 15.33 1.10 -0.34
C VAL A 80 14.47 2.20 -0.98
N ALA A 81 14.31 3.35 -0.33
CA ALA A 81 13.37 4.38 -0.77
C ALA A 81 13.66 4.91 -2.18
N LEU A 82 14.91 4.93 -2.64
CA LEU A 82 15.25 5.41 -3.98
C LEU A 82 14.91 4.39 -5.08
N ASP A 83 14.98 3.10 -4.76
CA ASP A 83 14.81 2.00 -5.73
C ASP A 83 13.34 1.69 -6.02
N TYR A 84 12.44 2.08 -5.12
CA TYR A 84 11.00 1.84 -5.22
C TYR A 84 10.25 3.06 -5.74
N THR A 85 9.18 2.87 -6.51
CA THR A 85 8.21 3.93 -6.80
C THR A 85 7.53 4.39 -5.51
N ILE A 86 6.81 5.52 -5.54
CA ILE A 86 6.09 5.98 -4.35
C ILE A 86 4.99 5.00 -3.91
N HIS A 87 4.31 4.35 -4.86
CA HIS A 87 3.29 3.34 -4.56
C HIS A 87 3.88 2.09 -3.92
N GLU A 88 4.99 1.60 -4.47
CA GLU A 88 5.72 0.46 -3.92
C GLU A 88 6.23 0.75 -2.52
N LEU A 89 6.77 1.95 -2.29
CA LEU A 89 7.29 2.34 -0.98
C LEU A 89 6.17 2.48 0.06
N ILE A 90 4.99 3.00 -0.33
CA ILE A 90 3.83 3.05 0.56
C ILE A 90 3.37 1.63 0.89
N TYR A 91 3.22 0.75 -0.11
CA TYR A 91 2.82 -0.64 0.15
C TYR A 91 3.83 -1.36 1.05
N LEU A 92 5.14 -1.22 0.77
CA LEU A 92 6.20 -1.78 1.60
C LEU A 92 6.10 -1.26 3.05
N GLY A 93 5.91 0.05 3.24
CA GLY A 93 5.75 0.64 4.57
C GLY A 93 4.55 0.06 5.33
N LEU A 94 3.41 -0.14 4.65
CA LEU A 94 2.24 -0.81 5.25
C LEU A 94 2.55 -2.26 5.66
N GLN A 95 3.36 -3.00 4.87
CA GLN A 95 3.78 -4.36 5.23
C GLN A 95 4.78 -4.38 6.39
N ILE A 96 5.68 -3.40 6.47
CA ILE A 96 6.60 -3.22 7.60
C ILE A 96 5.82 -2.92 8.89
N CYS A 97 4.80 -2.07 8.82
CA CYS A 97 3.97 -1.67 9.95
C CYS A 97 2.76 -2.61 10.19
N SER A 98 2.74 -3.78 9.55
CA SER A 98 1.70 -4.80 9.72
C SER A 98 1.99 -5.69 10.93
N TYR A 99 0.93 -6.31 11.45
CA TYR A 99 1.07 -7.36 12.45
C TYR A 99 1.80 -8.58 11.85
N ARG A 100 2.65 -9.19 12.67
CA ARG A 100 3.16 -10.54 12.48
C ARG A 100 2.29 -11.50 13.30
N GLU A 101 2.45 -12.81 13.11
CA GLU A 101 1.91 -13.80 14.05
C GLU A 101 2.36 -13.45 15.48
N GLY A 102 1.42 -12.96 16.29
CA GLY A 102 1.67 -12.37 17.61
C GLY A 102 1.14 -10.93 17.68
N ASP A 103 1.05 -10.37 18.87
CA ASP A 103 0.30 -9.12 19.13
C ASP A 103 1.05 -7.80 18.83
N ARG A 104 2.17 -7.83 18.11
CA ARG A 104 2.94 -6.59 17.86
C ARG A 104 3.32 -6.43 16.39
N PRO A 105 3.22 -5.21 15.84
CA PRO A 105 3.75 -4.90 14.53
C PRO A 105 5.29 -5.05 14.54
N ARG A 106 5.88 -5.35 13.38
CA ARG A 106 7.34 -5.41 13.22
C ARG A 106 8.00 -4.05 13.49
N CYS A 107 7.31 -3.00 13.14
CA CYS A 107 7.74 -1.62 13.27
C CYS A 107 6.52 -0.72 13.20
N THR A 108 6.56 0.45 13.80
CA THR A 108 5.49 1.44 13.75
C THR A 108 5.80 2.53 12.72
N VAL A 109 4.75 3.21 12.25
CA VAL A 109 4.89 4.40 11.38
C VAL A 109 5.70 5.49 12.08
N GLU A 110 5.57 5.60 13.40
CA GLU A 110 6.31 6.56 14.20
C GLU A 110 7.82 6.27 14.22
N GLU A 111 8.22 5.01 14.38
CA GLU A 111 9.63 4.61 14.32
C GLU A 111 10.26 4.88 12.95
N LEU A 112 9.50 4.62 11.87
CA LEU A 112 9.92 5.01 10.51
C LEU A 112 10.14 6.52 10.41
N ARG A 113 9.23 7.32 11.00
CA ARG A 113 9.29 8.76 10.97
C ARG A 113 10.48 9.30 11.76
N ILE A 114 10.68 8.81 12.98
CA ILE A 114 11.81 9.20 13.84
C ILE A 114 13.14 8.95 13.13
N CYS A 115 13.34 7.74 12.59
CA CYS A 115 14.55 7.39 11.85
C CYS A 115 14.78 8.34 10.66
N ALA A 116 13.72 8.62 9.87
CA ALA A 116 13.80 9.52 8.74
C ALA A 116 14.08 10.98 9.15
N GLU A 117 13.60 11.44 10.29
CA GLU A 117 13.84 12.78 10.80
C GLU A 117 15.26 12.94 11.35
N GLU A 118 15.79 11.93 12.03
CA GLU A 118 17.13 11.94 12.57
C GLU A 118 18.21 11.85 11.48
N LEU A 119 18.05 10.97 10.51
CA LEU A 119 19.03 10.74 9.46
C LEU A 119 18.92 11.74 8.30
N ARG A 120 19.07 13.04 8.62
CA ARG A 120 18.83 14.15 7.68
C ARG A 120 19.66 14.08 6.40
N GLY A 121 20.85 13.53 6.44
CA GLY A 121 21.74 13.36 5.29
C GLY A 121 21.40 12.17 4.37
N HIS A 122 20.48 11.29 4.76
CA HIS A 122 20.20 10.09 3.99
C HIS A 122 19.48 10.39 2.67
N ARG A 123 20.00 9.85 1.55
CA ARG A 123 19.49 10.13 0.18
C ARG A 123 18.02 9.75 0.01
N GLY A 124 17.58 8.64 0.60
CA GLY A 124 16.19 8.16 0.55
C GLY A 124 15.19 8.97 1.42
N ARG A 125 15.68 9.79 2.34
CA ARG A 125 14.88 10.47 3.36
C ARG A 125 13.66 11.23 2.83
N ARG A 126 13.83 12.07 1.81
CA ARG A 126 12.73 12.90 1.29
C ARG A 126 11.60 12.05 0.73
N LYS A 127 11.93 10.95 0.07
CA LYS A 127 10.93 10.05 -0.51
C LYS A 127 10.28 9.19 0.56
N ALA A 128 11.06 8.73 1.55
CA ALA A 128 10.54 8.02 2.71
C ALA A 128 9.54 8.88 3.49
N LEU A 129 9.89 10.10 3.87
CA LEU A 129 8.97 11.03 4.55
C LEU A 129 7.70 11.33 3.74
N ARG A 130 7.80 11.38 2.41
CA ARG A 130 6.62 11.50 1.55
C ARG A 130 5.73 10.27 1.63
N ALA A 131 6.29 9.07 1.65
CA ALA A 131 5.54 7.83 1.75
C ALA A 131 4.89 7.67 3.13
N ILE A 132 5.63 7.97 4.20
CA ILE A 132 5.18 7.88 5.60
C ILE A 132 3.86 8.63 5.85
N ARG A 133 3.61 9.74 5.17
CA ARG A 133 2.34 10.50 5.26
C ARG A 133 1.09 9.68 4.90
N TYR A 134 1.27 8.57 4.22
CA TYR A 134 0.19 7.71 3.73
C TYR A 134 0.16 6.35 4.41
N LEU A 135 1.05 6.11 5.35
CA LEU A 135 1.08 4.87 6.11
C LEU A 135 0.05 4.91 7.25
N CYS A 136 -0.29 3.72 7.69
CA CYS A 136 -1.09 3.44 8.88
C CYS A 136 -0.55 2.15 9.49
N ASP A 137 -0.53 2.09 10.80
CA ASP A 137 -0.18 0.88 11.52
C ASP A 137 -1.32 -0.14 11.46
N ASN A 138 -1.03 -1.34 11.92
CA ASN A 138 -1.99 -2.38 12.27
C ASN A 138 -2.65 -3.15 11.13
N SER A 139 -2.19 -3.06 9.87
CA SER A 139 -2.69 -3.99 8.84
C SER A 139 -2.42 -5.44 9.25
N ARG A 140 -3.39 -6.32 9.09
CA ARG A 140 -3.27 -7.75 9.41
C ARG A 140 -3.14 -8.63 8.16
N SER A 141 -3.47 -8.08 7.01
CA SER A 141 -3.34 -8.80 5.74
C SER A 141 -2.84 -7.91 4.61
N PRO A 142 -2.19 -8.49 3.58
CA PRO A 142 -1.85 -7.76 2.36
C PRO A 142 -3.07 -7.15 1.67
N MET A 143 -4.24 -7.80 1.74
CA MET A 143 -5.45 -7.31 1.07
C MET A 143 -6.08 -6.11 1.77
N GLU A 144 -6.02 -6.05 3.10
CA GLU A 144 -6.40 -4.84 3.86
C GLU A 144 -5.53 -3.65 3.45
N SER A 145 -4.19 -3.84 3.36
CA SER A 145 -3.26 -2.82 2.89
C SER A 145 -3.59 -2.36 1.46
N ILE A 146 -3.97 -3.28 0.57
CA ILE A 146 -4.37 -2.98 -0.81
C ILE A 146 -5.66 -2.16 -0.83
N LEU A 147 -6.70 -2.61 -0.11
CA LEU A 147 -7.97 -1.90 0.00
C LEU A 147 -7.77 -0.50 0.59
N TYR A 148 -6.97 -0.40 1.65
CA TYR A 148 -6.59 0.88 2.25
C TYR A 148 -5.94 1.82 1.23
N MET A 149 -4.97 1.35 0.45
CA MET A 149 -4.32 2.18 -0.57
C MET A 149 -5.30 2.68 -1.63
N PHE A 150 -6.22 1.84 -2.11
CA PHE A 150 -7.23 2.27 -3.08
C PHE A 150 -8.17 3.33 -2.52
N LEU A 151 -8.60 3.19 -1.28
CA LEU A 151 -9.58 4.08 -0.69
C LEU A 151 -8.93 5.36 -0.11
N ARG A 152 -7.79 5.23 0.58
CA ARG A 152 -7.17 6.29 1.37
C ARG A 152 -6.26 7.22 0.57
N LEU A 153 -5.48 6.68 -0.39
CA LEU A 153 -4.52 7.51 -1.11
C LEU A 153 -5.22 8.66 -1.84
N PRO A 154 -4.56 9.84 -1.94
CA PRO A 154 -5.14 10.95 -2.67
C PRO A 154 -5.24 10.68 -4.16
N ASN A 155 -6.12 11.39 -4.86
CA ASN A 155 -6.28 11.26 -6.31
C ASN A 155 -4.97 11.47 -7.09
N ALA A 156 -4.05 12.28 -6.57
CA ALA A 156 -2.71 12.47 -7.15
C ALA A 156 -1.86 11.18 -7.14
N LEU A 157 -2.20 10.21 -6.31
CA LEU A 157 -1.59 8.88 -6.25
C LEU A 157 -2.53 7.78 -6.73
N GLY A 158 -3.65 8.10 -7.37
CA GLY A 158 -4.59 7.15 -7.95
C GLY A 158 -5.63 6.59 -6.98
N GLY A 159 -5.65 7.00 -5.72
CA GLY A 159 -6.65 6.57 -4.74
C GLY A 159 -7.91 7.46 -4.72
N CYS A 160 -8.89 7.07 -3.90
CA CYS A 160 -10.18 7.76 -3.77
C CYS A 160 -10.12 9.00 -2.87
N GLY A 161 -9.13 9.09 -1.95
CA GLY A 161 -8.92 10.24 -1.08
C GLY A 161 -9.82 10.29 0.16
N PHE A 162 -10.32 9.17 0.64
CA PHE A 162 -11.03 9.06 1.92
C PHE A 162 -10.04 9.15 3.08
N LYS A 163 -9.84 10.35 3.64
CA LYS A 163 -8.74 10.65 4.56
C LYS A 163 -8.85 10.03 5.95
N GLU A 164 -10.03 9.67 6.40
CA GLU A 164 -10.31 9.27 7.78
C GLU A 164 -10.26 7.76 8.00
N ILE A 165 -9.87 6.99 6.99
CA ILE A 165 -9.76 5.54 7.09
C ILE A 165 -8.53 5.18 7.93
N VAL A 166 -8.75 4.34 8.95
CA VAL A 166 -7.73 3.68 9.78
C VAL A 166 -7.80 2.17 9.61
N LEU A 167 -6.72 1.46 9.93
CA LEU A 167 -6.62 0.00 9.79
C LEU A 167 -6.79 -0.67 11.16
N ASN A 168 -7.51 -1.77 11.16
CA ASN A 168 -7.67 -2.68 12.30
C ASN A 168 -7.98 -1.97 13.63
N GLU A 169 -8.91 -1.01 13.58
CA GLU A 169 -9.38 -0.28 14.76
C GLU A 169 -10.13 -1.21 15.70
N LYS A 170 -9.81 -1.09 16.98
CA LYS A 170 -10.47 -1.85 18.04
C LYS A 170 -11.80 -1.19 18.38
N ILE A 171 -12.89 -1.88 18.10
CA ILE A 171 -14.26 -1.48 18.47
C ILE A 171 -14.66 -2.25 19.73
N VAL A 172 -14.99 -1.53 20.80
CA VAL A 172 -15.52 -2.11 22.04
C VAL A 172 -16.99 -1.74 22.11
N LEU A 173 -17.87 -2.75 22.14
CA LEU A 173 -19.30 -2.55 22.22
C LEU A 173 -19.72 -2.23 23.67
N GLU A 174 -20.70 -1.36 23.82
CA GLU A 174 -21.25 -0.96 25.14
C GLU A 174 -22.01 -2.11 25.80
N ASP A 175 -22.72 -2.92 25.01
CA ASP A 175 -23.50 -4.05 25.48
C ASP A 175 -22.62 -5.30 25.68
N GLY A 176 -22.06 -5.44 26.86
CA GLY A 176 -21.37 -6.66 27.32
C GLY A 176 -19.88 -6.76 27.03
N GLY A 177 -19.21 -5.67 26.57
CA GLY A 177 -17.76 -5.60 26.47
C GLY A 177 -17.16 -6.47 25.37
N LYS A 178 -17.96 -6.93 24.40
CA LYS A 178 -17.43 -7.63 23.22
C LYS A 178 -16.51 -6.69 22.42
N THR A 179 -15.37 -7.24 22.01
CA THR A 179 -14.38 -6.49 21.25
C THR A 179 -14.30 -7.04 19.83
N TYR A 180 -14.33 -6.14 18.85
CA TYR A 180 -14.14 -6.44 17.45
C TYR A 180 -13.00 -5.59 16.88
N PHE A 181 -12.45 -6.03 15.75
CA PHE A 181 -11.47 -5.26 15.00
C PHE A 181 -12.02 -5.04 13.60
N ALA A 182 -12.13 -3.79 13.19
CA ALA A 182 -12.56 -3.41 11.86
C ALA A 182 -11.35 -3.40 10.91
N ASP A 183 -11.41 -4.12 9.79
CA ASP A 183 -10.29 -4.15 8.84
C ASP A 183 -9.94 -2.73 8.39
N LEU A 184 -10.93 -1.96 7.94
CA LEU A 184 -10.83 -0.53 7.66
C LEU A 184 -11.98 0.20 8.34
N TYR A 185 -11.66 1.16 9.18
CA TYR A 185 -12.65 1.90 9.94
C TYR A 185 -12.69 3.39 9.58
N VAL A 186 -13.91 3.96 9.49
CA VAL A 186 -14.15 5.40 9.32
C VAL A 186 -14.87 5.93 10.54
N PRO A 187 -14.15 6.54 11.50
CA PRO A 187 -14.70 6.94 12.79
C PRO A 187 -15.87 7.92 12.68
N SER A 188 -15.79 8.89 11.77
CA SER A 188 -16.79 9.96 11.63
C SER A 188 -18.21 9.49 11.31
N CYS A 189 -18.39 8.25 10.84
CA CYS A 189 -19.70 7.69 10.49
C CYS A 189 -19.87 6.26 10.96
N LYS A 190 -19.07 5.79 11.93
CA LYS A 190 -19.09 4.43 12.47
C LYS A 190 -19.17 3.37 11.34
N LEU A 191 -18.33 3.52 10.28
CA LEU A 191 -18.34 2.63 9.14
C LEU A 191 -17.18 1.66 9.22
N ASP A 192 -17.50 0.38 9.28
CA ASP A 192 -16.60 -0.75 9.18
C ASP A 192 -16.58 -1.26 7.73
N ILE A 193 -15.41 -1.37 7.11
CA ILE A 193 -15.21 -1.88 5.76
C ILE A 193 -14.35 -3.12 5.86
N GLU A 194 -14.97 -4.29 5.73
CA GLU A 194 -14.34 -5.60 5.87
C GLU A 194 -13.88 -6.12 4.51
N TYR A 195 -12.67 -6.66 4.44
CA TYR A 195 -12.23 -7.39 3.26
C TYR A 195 -12.68 -8.84 3.34
N ASP A 196 -13.60 -9.21 2.47
CA ASP A 196 -14.14 -10.56 2.38
C ASP A 196 -13.29 -11.43 1.45
N SER A 197 -12.63 -12.45 2.02
CA SER A 197 -11.86 -13.46 1.30
C SER A 197 -12.75 -14.65 0.99
N GLU A 198 -13.16 -14.82 -0.26
CA GLU A 198 -13.98 -15.95 -0.72
C GLU A 198 -13.39 -17.33 -0.36
N GLU A 199 -12.08 -17.41 -0.10
CA GLU A 199 -11.39 -18.66 0.26
C GLU A 199 -11.74 -19.18 1.67
N PHE A 200 -12.27 -18.33 2.58
CA PHE A 200 -12.57 -18.69 3.97
C PHE A 200 -14.05 -19.06 4.23
N HIS A 201 -14.95 -18.90 3.27
CA HIS A 201 -16.39 -19.12 3.45
C HIS A 201 -16.88 -20.57 3.33
N SER A 202 -16.00 -21.57 3.32
CA SER A 202 -16.40 -22.96 3.15
C SER A 202 -17.06 -23.60 4.40
N PHE A 203 -17.14 -22.90 5.53
CA PHE A 203 -17.72 -23.45 6.76
C PHE A 203 -18.95 -22.66 7.24
N ALA A 204 -20.10 -23.34 7.34
CA ALA A 204 -21.34 -22.76 7.84
C ALA A 204 -21.22 -22.07 9.22
N SER A 205 -20.31 -22.54 10.07
CA SER A 205 -20.01 -21.95 11.38
C SER A 205 -19.31 -20.59 11.31
N ALA A 206 -18.52 -20.33 10.26
CA ALA A 206 -17.91 -19.00 10.03
C ALA A 206 -18.98 -18.00 9.62
N LEU A 207 -19.85 -18.38 8.69
CA LEU A 207 -20.95 -17.53 8.21
C LEU A 207 -21.92 -17.11 9.34
N SER A 208 -22.17 -18.01 10.30
CA SER A 208 -23.02 -17.71 11.48
C SER A 208 -22.37 -16.66 12.39
N ARG A 209 -21.07 -16.81 12.67
CA ARG A 209 -20.30 -15.85 13.50
C ARG A 209 -20.21 -14.47 12.86
N ASP A 210 -20.00 -14.41 11.55
CA ASP A 210 -19.92 -13.14 10.83
C ASP A 210 -21.27 -12.41 10.83
N ARG A 211 -22.38 -13.13 10.70
CA ARG A 211 -23.73 -12.56 10.82
C ARG A 211 -24.01 -12.07 12.24
N GLU A 212 -23.64 -12.83 13.26
CA GLU A 212 -23.80 -12.41 14.67
C GLU A 212 -22.98 -11.16 14.96
N ARG A 213 -21.73 -11.11 14.47
CA ARG A 213 -20.87 -9.92 14.57
C ARG A 213 -21.50 -8.70 13.91
N ALA A 214 -21.98 -8.85 12.68
CA ALA A 214 -22.61 -7.75 11.94
C ALA A 214 -23.87 -7.26 12.70
N ALA A 215 -24.70 -8.16 13.19
CA ALA A 215 -25.90 -7.79 13.95
C ALA A 215 -25.58 -7.02 15.25
N HIS A 216 -24.53 -7.42 16.00
CA HIS A 216 -24.08 -6.69 17.19
C HIS A 216 -23.59 -5.28 16.84
N LEU A 217 -22.78 -5.15 15.78
CA LEU A 217 -22.27 -3.86 15.32
C LEU A 217 -23.40 -2.94 14.85
N GLU A 218 -24.36 -3.48 14.09
CA GLU A 218 -25.52 -2.73 13.61
C GLU A 218 -26.42 -2.26 14.74
N ALA A 219 -26.62 -3.08 15.80
CA ALA A 219 -27.40 -2.71 16.97
C ALA A 219 -26.85 -1.46 17.70
N GLU A 220 -25.52 -1.24 17.66
CA GLU A 220 -24.87 -0.05 18.20
C GLU A 220 -24.64 1.07 17.16
N GLY A 221 -25.30 0.97 16.02
CA GLY A 221 -25.31 2.00 14.99
C GLY A 221 -24.09 2.00 14.09
N PHE A 222 -23.25 0.95 14.12
CA PHE A 222 -22.20 0.76 13.15
C PHE A 222 -22.80 0.31 11.81
N ARG A 223 -22.13 0.67 10.73
CA ARG A 223 -22.44 0.19 9.39
C ARG A 223 -21.32 -0.69 8.90
N VAL A 224 -21.64 -1.87 8.41
CA VAL A 224 -20.66 -2.83 7.89
C VAL A 224 -20.79 -2.92 6.37
N VAL A 225 -19.68 -2.85 5.66
CA VAL A 225 -19.60 -3.02 4.20
C VAL A 225 -18.55 -4.05 3.88
N SER A 226 -18.97 -5.22 3.41
CA SER A 226 -18.05 -6.24 2.92
C SER A 226 -17.57 -5.93 1.49
N VAL A 227 -16.28 -6.15 1.25
CA VAL A 227 -15.61 -5.89 -0.02
C VAL A 227 -14.85 -7.13 -0.47
N GLY A 228 -15.36 -7.81 -1.50
CA GLY A 228 -14.70 -8.97 -2.11
C GLY A 228 -13.66 -8.59 -3.18
N TYR A 229 -12.81 -9.57 -3.54
CA TYR A 229 -11.77 -9.39 -4.55
C TYR A 229 -12.31 -8.94 -5.90
N SER A 230 -13.47 -9.45 -6.32
CA SER A 230 -14.14 -9.07 -7.57
C SER A 230 -14.47 -7.56 -7.62
N GLN A 231 -14.88 -6.98 -6.47
CA GLN A 231 -15.17 -5.55 -6.38
C GLN A 231 -13.89 -4.68 -6.51
N LEU A 232 -12.72 -5.23 -6.19
CA LEU A 232 -11.45 -4.53 -6.42
C LEU A 232 -10.94 -4.68 -7.85
N THR A 233 -11.16 -5.84 -8.49
CA THR A 233 -10.58 -6.15 -9.80
C THR A 233 -11.45 -5.66 -10.97
N ASP A 234 -12.77 -5.71 -10.87
CA ASP A 234 -13.67 -5.16 -11.88
C ASP A 234 -13.88 -3.65 -11.70
N LEU A 235 -13.62 -2.89 -12.76
CA LEU A 235 -13.70 -1.43 -12.70
C LEU A 235 -15.11 -0.89 -12.47
N LYS A 236 -16.15 -1.60 -12.91
CA LYS A 236 -17.54 -1.19 -12.72
C LYS A 236 -17.97 -1.46 -11.28
N ALA A 237 -17.61 -2.62 -10.76
CA ALA A 237 -17.87 -3.00 -9.37
C ALA A 237 -17.13 -2.07 -8.39
N PHE A 238 -15.83 -1.80 -8.64
CA PHE A 238 -15.06 -0.85 -7.84
C PHE A 238 -15.68 0.55 -7.82
N ARG A 239 -16.11 1.04 -8.96
CA ARG A 239 -16.78 2.35 -9.05
C ARG A 239 -18.10 2.39 -8.27
N ASN A 240 -18.86 1.29 -8.29
CA ASN A 240 -20.09 1.18 -7.50
C ASN A 240 -19.79 1.17 -6.00
N LEU A 241 -18.76 0.43 -5.57
CA LEU A 241 -18.27 0.45 -4.20
C LEU A 241 -17.87 1.87 -3.76
N VAL A 242 -17.04 2.57 -4.54
CA VAL A 242 -16.62 3.95 -4.23
C VAL A 242 -17.83 4.88 -4.11
N ARG A 243 -18.85 4.70 -4.95
CA ARG A 243 -20.09 5.47 -4.89
C ARG A 243 -20.91 5.17 -3.64
N GLN A 244 -21.00 3.91 -3.24
CA GLN A 244 -21.62 3.47 -1.99
C GLN A 244 -20.91 4.10 -0.79
N LEU A 245 -19.58 3.94 -0.69
CA LEU A 245 -18.77 4.51 0.38
C LEU A 245 -18.85 6.05 0.43
N SER A 246 -18.85 6.72 -0.72
CA SER A 246 -19.05 8.17 -0.79
C SER A 246 -20.35 8.64 -0.14
N ARG A 247 -21.44 7.87 -0.31
CA ARG A 247 -22.74 8.19 0.31
C ARG A 247 -22.69 7.95 1.82
N LEU A 248 -22.12 6.83 2.26
CA LEU A 248 -22.03 6.46 3.67
C LEU A 248 -21.14 7.42 4.46
N ILE A 249 -20.01 7.83 3.88
CA ILE A 249 -19.05 8.76 4.50
C ILE A 249 -19.52 10.23 4.37
N GLY A 250 -20.49 10.51 3.51
CA GLY A 250 -20.91 11.88 3.24
C GLY A 250 -19.89 12.70 2.43
N LYS A 251 -18.88 12.06 1.85
CA LYS A 251 -17.81 12.72 1.08
C LYS A 251 -17.86 12.35 -0.39
N ARG A 252 -17.98 13.36 -1.26
CA ARG A 252 -17.89 13.14 -2.70
C ARG A 252 -16.45 12.97 -3.16
N VAL A 253 -16.18 11.93 -3.94
CA VAL A 253 -14.88 11.75 -4.59
C VAL A 253 -14.83 12.63 -5.83
N PHE A 254 -13.97 13.65 -5.79
CA PHE A 254 -13.73 14.58 -6.89
C PHE A 254 -12.35 14.36 -7.47
N ILE A 255 -12.28 13.89 -8.71
CA ILE A 255 -11.00 13.69 -9.40
C ILE A 255 -10.58 15.00 -10.06
N ARG A 256 -9.57 15.66 -9.48
CA ARG A 256 -8.96 16.89 -10.01
C ARG A 256 -7.52 16.69 -10.48
N ALA A 257 -6.89 15.59 -10.07
CA ALA A 257 -5.48 15.37 -10.38
C ALA A 257 -5.30 15.06 -11.86
N ARG A 258 -4.44 15.84 -12.54
CA ARG A 258 -4.14 15.70 -13.99
C ARG A 258 -3.66 14.29 -14.36
N LYS A 259 -2.93 13.63 -13.47
CA LYS A 259 -2.35 12.28 -13.66
C LYS A 259 -3.12 11.19 -12.92
N PHE A 260 -4.37 11.45 -12.50
CA PHE A 260 -5.13 10.47 -11.74
C PHE A 260 -5.19 9.12 -12.44
N PHE A 261 -5.58 9.08 -13.71
CA PHE A 261 -5.77 7.83 -14.43
C PHE A 261 -4.45 7.04 -14.59
N GLU A 262 -3.36 7.71 -14.93
CA GLU A 262 -2.04 7.08 -15.01
C GLU A 262 -1.62 6.46 -13.66
N ASN A 263 -1.82 7.19 -12.59
CA ASN A 263 -1.49 6.73 -11.24
C ASN A 263 -2.47 5.66 -10.74
N PHE A 264 -3.75 5.75 -11.07
CA PHE A 264 -4.75 4.73 -10.77
C PHE A 264 -4.43 3.40 -11.45
N VAL A 265 -4.09 3.42 -12.74
CA VAL A 265 -3.66 2.23 -13.48
C VAL A 265 -2.37 1.67 -12.90
N ALA A 266 -1.38 2.53 -12.61
CA ALA A 266 -0.13 2.09 -12.01
C ALA A 266 -0.33 1.44 -10.63
N LEU A 267 -1.22 1.99 -9.81
CA LEU A 267 -1.58 1.46 -8.50
C LEU A 267 -2.25 0.08 -8.64
N ARG A 268 -3.21 -0.06 -9.55
CA ARG A 268 -3.89 -1.33 -9.81
C ARG A 268 -2.96 -2.40 -10.36
N ASP A 269 -2.11 -2.03 -11.33
CA ASP A 269 -1.12 -2.94 -11.90
C ASP A 269 -0.13 -3.45 -10.85
N LEU A 270 0.24 -2.59 -9.90
CA LEU A 270 1.12 -2.96 -8.81
C LEU A 270 0.45 -3.96 -7.86
N LEU A 271 -0.80 -3.68 -7.45
CA LEU A 271 -1.42 -4.32 -6.31
C LEU A 271 -2.30 -5.53 -6.68
N LEU A 272 -2.89 -5.57 -7.89
CA LEU A 272 -3.88 -6.59 -8.28
C LEU A 272 -3.38 -7.59 -9.32
N ARG A 273 -2.07 -7.76 -9.50
CA ARG A 273 -1.53 -8.67 -10.52
C ARG A 273 -2.04 -10.10 -10.37
N LYS A 274 -2.91 -10.50 -11.30
CA LYS A 274 -2.98 -11.88 -11.80
C LYS A 274 -2.61 -11.81 -13.31
N GLY A 275 -1.38 -12.18 -13.67
CA GLY A 275 -0.98 -12.66 -15.01
C GLY A 275 -1.06 -11.71 -16.22
N TYR A 276 -1.79 -10.59 -16.18
CA TYR A 276 -1.94 -9.66 -17.28
C TYR A 276 -1.73 -8.22 -16.80
N SER A 277 -0.52 -7.73 -16.93
CA SER A 277 -0.20 -6.32 -16.70
C SER A 277 -0.76 -5.48 -17.85
N LEU A 278 -1.64 -4.52 -17.53
CA LEU A 278 -2.02 -3.48 -18.48
C LEU A 278 -0.79 -2.74 -19.03
N ARG A 279 0.30 -2.64 -18.25
CA ARG A 279 1.60 -2.12 -18.70
C ARG A 279 2.23 -2.94 -19.83
N SER A 280 2.01 -4.26 -19.91
CA SER A 280 2.56 -5.06 -21.01
C SER A 280 1.88 -4.72 -22.33
N ARG A 281 0.62 -4.34 -22.34
CA ARG A 281 -0.08 -3.80 -23.52
C ARG A 281 0.42 -2.41 -23.91
N PHE A 282 0.78 -1.56 -22.94
CA PHE A 282 1.28 -0.20 -23.21
C PHE A 282 2.79 -0.14 -23.49
N ARG A 283 3.63 -1.07 -22.99
CA ARG A 283 5.07 -1.13 -23.28
C ARG A 283 5.42 -1.67 -24.66
N LYS A 284 4.58 -2.52 -25.27
CA LYS A 284 4.76 -3.01 -26.66
C LYS A 284 4.39 -2.00 -27.73
N VAL A 285 3.80 -0.87 -27.33
CA VAL A 285 3.52 0.23 -28.26
C VAL A 285 4.79 1.09 -28.37
N HIS A 286 5.67 0.71 -29.30
CA HIS A 286 6.77 1.56 -29.72
C HIS A 286 6.21 2.89 -30.25
N ARG A 287 6.85 3.99 -29.87
CA ARG A 287 6.47 5.39 -30.15
C ARG A 287 6.22 5.72 -31.62
N HIS A 288 6.52 4.80 -32.53
CA HIS A 288 6.50 5.03 -33.99
C HIS A 288 5.40 4.32 -34.76
N GLU A 289 4.55 3.48 -34.14
CA GLU A 289 3.62 2.64 -34.90
C GLU A 289 2.14 2.95 -34.73
N PHE A 290 1.74 3.93 -33.91
CA PHE A 290 0.32 4.24 -33.76
C PHE A 290 -0.01 5.73 -33.78
N PRO A 291 -0.82 6.15 -34.77
CA PRO A 291 -1.42 7.50 -34.83
C PRO A 291 -2.43 7.77 -33.68
N TRP A 292 -2.63 6.83 -32.79
CA TRP A 292 -3.65 6.78 -31.75
C TRP A 292 -3.31 7.51 -30.45
N TYR A 293 -2.16 8.11 -30.32
CA TYR A 293 -1.81 8.84 -29.09
C TYR A 293 -2.74 10.04 -28.82
N SER A 294 -3.38 10.55 -29.89
CA SER A 294 -4.50 11.49 -29.79
C SER A 294 -5.78 10.82 -29.27
N GLY A 295 -6.03 9.56 -29.62
CA GLY A 295 -7.19 8.78 -29.18
C GLY A 295 -7.17 8.41 -27.70
N VAL A 296 -6.00 8.09 -27.15
CA VAL A 296 -5.87 7.81 -25.68
C VAL A 296 -6.17 9.05 -24.86
N ARG A 297 -5.77 10.25 -25.32
CA ARG A 297 -6.17 11.52 -24.69
C ARG A 297 -7.67 11.79 -24.79
N ALA A 298 -8.30 11.42 -25.88
CA ALA A 298 -9.73 11.57 -26.05
C ALA A 298 -10.51 10.55 -25.22
N ALA A 299 -10.10 9.28 -25.20
CA ALA A 299 -10.66 8.25 -24.34
C ALA A 299 -10.47 8.58 -22.85
N TYR A 300 -9.32 9.14 -22.48
CA TYR A 300 -9.05 9.65 -21.13
C TYR A 300 -9.99 10.79 -20.74
N LYS A 301 -10.21 11.78 -21.62
CA LYS A 301 -11.14 12.89 -21.37
C LYS A 301 -12.57 12.39 -21.25
N ILE A 302 -12.98 11.45 -22.09
CA ILE A 302 -14.30 10.82 -22.08
C ILE A 302 -14.50 10.01 -20.79
N TYR A 303 -13.51 9.22 -20.39
CA TYR A 303 -13.55 8.43 -19.15
C TYR A 303 -13.59 9.32 -17.90
N LEU A 304 -12.76 10.36 -17.85
CA LEU A 304 -12.72 11.33 -16.75
C LEU A 304 -14.04 12.13 -16.68
N ALA A 305 -14.58 12.55 -17.82
CA ALA A 305 -15.88 13.22 -17.90
C ALA A 305 -17.00 12.28 -17.47
N ALA A 306 -16.99 11.02 -17.91
CA ALA A 306 -17.95 9.99 -17.51
C ALA A 306 -17.84 9.67 -16.01
N TRP A 307 -16.61 9.54 -15.46
CA TRP A 307 -16.40 9.36 -14.03
C TRP A 307 -16.94 10.53 -13.21
N ASN A 308 -16.56 11.76 -13.55
CA ASN A 308 -17.01 12.97 -12.85
C ASN A 308 -18.53 13.20 -12.99
N ARG A 309 -19.12 12.87 -14.14
CA ARG A 309 -20.56 12.97 -14.38
C ARG A 309 -21.33 11.93 -13.54
N LEU A 310 -20.82 10.71 -13.45
CA LEU A 310 -21.43 9.63 -12.65
C LEU A 310 -21.32 9.85 -11.15
N VAL A 311 -20.22 10.47 -10.69
CA VAL A 311 -20.05 10.83 -9.27
C VAL A 311 -20.95 12.02 -8.91
N ARG A 312 -21.19 12.96 -9.85
CA ARG A 312 -22.09 14.12 -9.62
C ARG A 312 -23.58 13.79 -9.69
N HIS A 313 -23.95 12.83 -10.55
CA HIS A 313 -25.35 12.51 -10.83
C HIS A 313 -25.56 10.99 -10.75
N PRO A 314 -25.73 10.42 -9.55
CA PRO A 314 -25.80 8.98 -9.32
C PRO A 314 -27.01 8.28 -9.99
N ASN A 315 -28.02 9.01 -10.41
CA ASN A 315 -29.28 8.47 -10.93
C ASN A 315 -29.43 8.56 -12.47
N LEU A 316 -28.40 8.99 -13.20
CA LEU A 316 -28.47 9.04 -14.66
C LEU A 316 -28.13 7.67 -15.27
N PRO A 317 -28.97 7.13 -16.16
CA PRO A 317 -28.66 5.91 -16.89
C PRO A 317 -27.44 6.11 -17.79
N LEU A 318 -26.62 5.07 -17.89
CA LEU A 318 -25.44 5.01 -18.78
C LEU A 318 -25.94 4.89 -20.23
N VAL A 319 -26.09 6.01 -20.94
CA VAL A 319 -26.16 6.00 -22.39
C VAL A 319 -24.70 5.98 -22.89
N LEU A 320 -24.23 4.79 -23.24
CA LEU A 320 -23.03 4.63 -24.06
C LEU A 320 -23.43 4.98 -25.50
N THR A 321 -23.29 6.25 -25.88
CA THR A 321 -23.28 6.59 -27.31
C THR A 321 -22.02 5.96 -27.92
N ARG A 322 -22.22 4.99 -28.79
CA ARG A 322 -21.15 4.54 -29.70
C ARG A 322 -20.69 5.79 -30.46
N ALA A 323 -19.43 6.13 -30.30
CA ALA A 323 -18.80 7.09 -31.19
C ALA A 323 -18.75 6.52 -32.61
N PRO A 324 -18.93 7.34 -33.64
CA PRO A 324 -18.90 6.96 -35.04
C PRO A 324 -17.53 6.39 -35.47
#